data_13a7045d5d889bba8d10533df2b4dab5
#
_entry.id   13a7045d5d889bba8d10533df2b4dab5
#
_cell.length_a   1.000
_cell.length_b   1.000
_cell.length_c   1.000
_cell.angle_alpha   90.00
_cell.angle_beta   90.00
_cell.angle_gamma   90.00
#
_symmetry.space_group_name_H-M   'P 1'
#
loop_
_entity.id
_entity.type
_entity.pdbx_description
1 polymer ?
#
loop_
_entity_poly.entity_id
_entity_poly.type
_entity_poly.pdbx_seq_one_letter_code
_entity_poly.pdbx_strand_id
1 'polypeptide(L)'
;SDWMEKYKIDYYRVDTVKHVDSTTWSAFKNSLTKVNPDFKMIGEYSGAGYANTAGELGTGSMDALLDFDFNDFAKDFVGGKISTVENSLLKRNAALNNTATMGNFLNNHDDDTLQELLVKKSGLSAEEAYNLMKVAATLQITAKGQPVIYYGDELGQAGANDWPYQTNRRDFDW
;
A
#
# COMPACT_ATOMS: atom_id res chain seq x y z
N SER A 1 12.48 6.78 18.37
CA SER A 1 12.17 8.12 18.88
C SER A 1 12.90 9.22 18.12
N ASP A 2 14.21 9.09 17.89
CA ASP A 2 15.04 10.16 17.27
C ASP A 2 14.53 10.61 15.90
N TRP A 3 14.11 9.68 15.04
CA TRP A 3 13.52 9.98 13.74
C TRP A 3 12.19 10.74 13.87
N MET A 4 11.33 10.33 14.80
CA MET A 4 10.05 11.00 15.06
C MET A 4 10.28 12.43 15.54
N GLU A 5 11.19 12.61 16.47
CA GLU A 5 11.48 13.94 17.05
C GLU A 5 12.16 14.87 16.04
N LYS A 6 13.14 14.33 15.30
CA LYS A 6 13.93 15.10 14.34
C LYS A 6 13.16 15.49 13.10
N TYR A 7 12.36 14.55 12.55
CA TYR A 7 11.70 14.72 11.25
C TYR A 7 10.18 14.88 11.35
N LYS A 8 9.63 14.90 12.59
CA LYS A 8 8.19 15.04 12.84
C LYS A 8 7.36 13.99 12.11
N ILE A 9 7.82 12.75 12.15
CA ILE A 9 7.13 11.62 11.53
C ILE A 9 5.94 11.23 12.41
N ASP A 10 4.75 11.12 11.82
CA ASP A 10 3.50 10.77 12.51
C ASP A 10 3.05 9.33 12.23
N TYR A 11 3.63 8.68 11.22
CA TYR A 11 3.21 7.37 10.76
C TYR A 11 4.40 6.52 10.31
N TYR A 12 4.48 5.25 10.76
CA TYR A 12 5.45 4.29 10.23
C TYR A 12 4.75 3.21 9.41
N ARG A 13 5.31 2.91 8.23
CA ARG A 13 5.12 1.63 7.56
C ARG A 13 6.05 0.62 8.24
N VAL A 14 5.46 -0.48 8.69
CA VAL A 14 6.16 -1.54 9.44
C VAL A 14 6.26 -2.78 8.57
N ASP A 15 7.47 -3.23 8.36
CA ASP A 15 7.80 -4.38 7.51
C ASP A 15 7.50 -5.71 8.18
N THR A 16 7.14 -6.72 7.39
CA THR A 16 7.03 -8.14 7.80
C THR A 16 6.23 -8.40 9.07
N VAL A 17 5.14 -7.70 9.29
CA VAL A 17 4.37 -7.72 10.55
C VAL A 17 3.99 -9.13 10.99
N LYS A 18 3.60 -10.01 10.06
CA LYS A 18 3.16 -11.39 10.39
C LYS A 18 4.27 -12.29 10.92
N HIS A 19 5.54 -11.90 10.81
CA HIS A 19 6.69 -12.72 11.24
C HIS A 19 7.24 -12.32 12.61
N VAL A 20 6.64 -11.32 13.25
CA VAL A 20 7.00 -10.84 14.59
C VAL A 20 5.78 -10.93 15.49
N ASP A 21 5.99 -11.33 16.72
CA ASP A 21 4.89 -11.52 17.68
C ASP A 21 4.22 -10.20 18.08
N SER A 22 2.94 -10.29 18.43
CA SER A 22 2.13 -9.13 18.77
C SER A 22 2.59 -8.40 20.04
N THR A 23 3.28 -9.10 20.95
CA THR A 23 3.82 -8.51 22.18
C THR A 23 4.95 -7.54 21.84
N THR A 24 5.82 -7.93 20.91
CA THR A 24 6.89 -7.07 20.40
C THR A 24 6.31 -5.82 19.72
N TRP A 25 5.31 -5.99 18.84
CA TRP A 25 4.65 -4.85 18.20
C TRP A 25 3.95 -3.94 19.20
N SER A 26 3.29 -4.50 20.20
CA SER A 26 2.64 -3.70 21.26
C SER A 26 3.65 -2.91 22.08
N ALA A 27 4.79 -3.52 22.43
CA ALA A 27 5.87 -2.83 23.14
C ALA A 27 6.47 -1.70 22.28
N PHE A 28 6.67 -1.96 20.98
CA PHE A 28 7.15 -0.95 20.05
C PHE A 28 6.16 0.21 19.92
N LYS A 29 4.88 -0.07 19.67
CA LYS A 29 3.81 0.95 19.62
C LYS A 29 3.78 1.79 20.89
N ASN A 30 3.81 1.14 22.07
CA ASN A 30 3.79 1.82 23.35
C ASN A 30 5.00 2.74 23.53
N SER A 31 6.16 2.39 23.00
CA SER A 31 7.35 3.26 23.06
C SER A 31 7.21 4.51 22.20
N LEU A 32 6.58 4.38 21.04
CA LEU A 32 6.34 5.49 20.10
C LEU A 32 5.25 6.44 20.63
N THR A 33 4.16 5.89 21.16
CA THR A 33 3.03 6.69 21.69
C THR A 33 3.37 7.45 22.97
N LYS A 34 4.44 7.08 23.67
CA LYS A 34 5.00 7.92 24.76
C LYS A 34 5.60 9.23 24.25
N VAL A 35 6.10 9.24 23.01
CA VAL A 35 6.68 10.43 22.37
C VAL A 35 5.59 11.24 21.65
N ASN A 36 4.73 10.55 20.89
CA ASN A 36 3.59 11.14 20.21
C ASN A 36 2.36 10.25 20.42
N PRO A 37 1.40 10.64 21.29
CA PRO A 37 0.20 9.84 21.59
C PRO A 37 -0.65 9.49 20.35
N ASP A 38 -0.63 10.34 19.32
CA ASP A 38 -1.38 10.16 18.09
C ASP A 38 -0.64 9.35 17.01
N PHE A 39 0.57 8.85 17.33
CA PHE A 39 1.40 8.10 16.39
C PHE A 39 0.72 6.84 15.87
N LYS A 40 0.78 6.63 14.55
CA LYS A 40 0.13 5.52 13.86
C LYS A 40 1.15 4.57 13.23
N MET A 41 0.72 3.33 13.02
CA MET A 41 1.50 2.31 12.30
C MET A 41 0.62 1.62 11.27
N ILE A 42 1.13 1.50 10.02
CA ILE A 42 0.55 0.65 8.98
C ILE A 42 1.48 -0.54 8.75
N GLY A 43 0.92 -1.73 8.88
CA GLY A 43 1.67 -2.97 8.76
C GLY A 43 1.70 -3.51 7.34
N GLU A 44 2.90 -3.92 6.90
CA GLU A 44 2.99 -4.84 5.77
C GLU A 44 2.74 -6.26 6.29
N TYR A 45 1.53 -6.76 6.06
CA TYR A 45 1.15 -8.15 6.27
C TYR A 45 0.90 -8.75 4.90
N SER A 46 1.91 -9.39 4.31
CA SER A 46 1.89 -9.88 2.94
C SER A 46 0.62 -10.70 2.65
N GLY A 47 -0.15 -10.29 1.66
CA GLY A 47 -1.42 -10.88 1.26
C GLY A 47 -2.62 -10.48 2.12
N ALA A 48 -2.49 -9.51 3.02
CA ALA A 48 -3.64 -8.99 3.76
C ALA A 48 -4.58 -8.21 2.85
N GLY A 49 -5.87 -8.36 3.11
CA GLY A 49 -6.93 -7.59 2.49
C GLY A 49 -8.07 -7.35 3.47
N TYR A 50 -9.13 -6.78 2.99
CA TYR A 50 -10.26 -6.37 3.82
C TYR A 50 -10.90 -7.53 4.62
N ALA A 51 -10.78 -8.77 4.17
CA ALA A 51 -11.30 -9.95 4.86
C ALA A 51 -10.40 -10.43 6.02
N ASN A 52 -9.13 -10.00 6.06
CA ASN A 52 -8.10 -10.45 7.01
C ASN A 52 -7.79 -9.41 8.09
N THR A 53 -8.70 -8.48 8.34
CA THR A 53 -8.48 -7.35 9.27
C THR A 53 -8.51 -7.74 10.75
N ALA A 54 -8.92 -8.97 11.09
CA ALA A 54 -9.18 -9.35 12.48
C ALA A 54 -7.93 -9.63 13.31
N GLY A 55 -6.82 -10.03 12.67
CA GLY A 55 -5.60 -10.45 13.36
C GLY A 55 -4.84 -9.29 14.01
N GLU A 56 -3.90 -8.72 13.29
CA GLU A 56 -2.99 -7.67 13.78
C GLU A 56 -3.70 -6.37 14.17
N LEU A 57 -4.81 -6.04 13.49
CA LEU A 57 -5.65 -4.90 13.87
C LEU A 57 -6.40 -5.16 15.19
N GLY A 58 -6.83 -6.41 15.42
CA GLY A 58 -7.54 -6.81 16.65
C GLY A 58 -6.66 -6.75 17.90
N THR A 59 -5.35 -6.91 17.78
CA THR A 59 -4.40 -6.78 18.89
C THR A 59 -4.10 -5.33 19.26
N GLY A 60 -4.48 -4.37 18.41
CA GLY A 60 -4.17 -2.94 18.60
C GLY A 60 -2.71 -2.58 18.36
N SER A 61 -1.89 -3.52 17.88
CA SER A 61 -0.48 -3.26 17.58
C SER A 61 -0.31 -2.49 16.28
N MET A 62 -1.21 -2.68 15.30
CA MET A 62 -1.27 -1.90 14.06
C MET A 62 -2.56 -1.09 13.99
N ASP A 63 -2.49 0.11 13.45
CA ASP A 63 -3.67 0.95 13.19
C ASP A 63 -4.29 0.63 11.82
N ALA A 64 -3.46 0.20 10.88
CA ALA A 64 -3.86 -0.19 9.54
C ALA A 64 -2.96 -1.31 8.98
N LEU A 65 -3.42 -1.95 7.91
CA LEU A 65 -2.63 -2.86 7.08
C LEU A 65 -2.63 -2.39 5.63
N LEU A 66 -1.55 -2.68 4.90
CA LEU A 66 -1.53 -2.53 3.44
C LEU A 66 -2.55 -3.48 2.81
N ASP A 67 -3.33 -2.97 1.87
CA ASP A 67 -4.42 -3.71 1.22
C ASP A 67 -3.94 -4.34 -0.10
N PHE A 68 -3.50 -5.59 -0.03
CA PHE A 68 -3.07 -6.35 -1.20
C PHE A 68 -4.24 -6.71 -2.11
N ASP A 69 -5.45 -6.92 -1.56
CA ASP A 69 -6.66 -7.10 -2.38
C ASP A 69 -6.91 -5.86 -3.25
N PHE A 70 -6.77 -4.65 -2.67
CA PHE A 70 -6.92 -3.42 -3.43
C PHE A 70 -5.86 -3.28 -4.52
N ASN A 71 -4.62 -3.63 -4.23
CA ASN A 71 -3.53 -3.62 -5.22
C ASN A 71 -3.86 -4.50 -6.43
N ASP A 72 -4.40 -5.71 -6.18
CA ASP A 72 -4.84 -6.62 -7.25
C ASP A 72 -6.07 -6.08 -8.00
N PHE A 73 -7.04 -5.48 -7.29
CA PHE A 73 -8.21 -4.86 -7.94
C PHE A 73 -7.79 -3.70 -8.85
N ALA A 74 -6.82 -2.90 -8.46
CA ALA A 74 -6.32 -1.81 -9.29
C ALA A 74 -5.66 -2.32 -10.58
N LYS A 75 -4.87 -3.40 -10.49
CA LYS A 75 -4.27 -4.09 -11.65
C LYS A 75 -5.35 -4.65 -12.58
N ASP A 76 -6.35 -5.32 -12.03
CA ASP A 76 -7.47 -5.89 -12.78
C ASP A 76 -8.34 -4.80 -13.43
N PHE A 77 -8.53 -3.68 -12.75
CA PHE A 77 -9.31 -2.55 -13.26
C PHE A 77 -8.70 -1.98 -14.53
N VAL A 78 -7.42 -1.64 -14.50
CA VAL A 78 -6.71 -1.13 -15.69
C VAL A 78 -6.48 -2.21 -16.73
N GLY A 79 -6.54 -3.49 -16.35
CA GLY A 79 -6.57 -4.63 -17.24
C GLY A 79 -7.92 -4.90 -17.91
N GLY A 80 -8.93 -4.05 -17.67
CA GLY A 80 -10.25 -4.12 -18.32
C GLY A 80 -11.28 -5.03 -17.65
N LYS A 81 -10.97 -5.62 -16.47
CA LYS A 81 -11.92 -6.51 -15.74
C LYS A 81 -12.90 -5.70 -14.87
N ILE A 82 -13.53 -4.68 -15.42
CA ILE A 82 -14.28 -3.66 -14.70
C ILE A 82 -15.42 -4.25 -13.85
N SER A 83 -16.25 -5.13 -14.41
CA SER A 83 -17.36 -5.72 -13.67
C SER A 83 -16.92 -6.61 -12.50
N THR A 84 -15.79 -7.32 -12.65
CA THR A 84 -15.21 -8.13 -11.58
C THR A 84 -14.74 -7.25 -10.43
N VAL A 85 -14.03 -6.17 -10.77
CA VAL A 85 -13.52 -5.20 -9.79
C VAL A 85 -14.66 -4.46 -9.09
N GLU A 86 -15.70 -4.03 -9.82
CA GLU A 86 -16.89 -3.41 -9.22
C GLU A 86 -17.49 -4.31 -8.13
N ASN A 87 -17.75 -5.58 -8.45
CA ASN A 87 -18.28 -6.53 -7.48
C ASN A 87 -17.37 -6.73 -6.26
N SER A 88 -16.05 -6.77 -6.48
CA SER A 88 -15.06 -6.90 -5.40
C SER A 88 -15.02 -5.66 -4.51
N LEU A 89 -15.06 -4.47 -5.11
CA LEU A 89 -15.10 -3.21 -4.38
C LEU A 89 -16.40 -3.04 -3.58
N LEU A 90 -17.54 -3.46 -4.13
CA LEU A 90 -18.82 -3.45 -3.39
C LEU A 90 -18.75 -4.33 -2.14
N LYS A 91 -18.23 -5.56 -2.25
CA LYS A 91 -18.03 -6.46 -1.10
C LYS A 91 -17.06 -5.87 -0.08
N ARG A 92 -15.92 -5.35 -0.56
CA ARG A 92 -14.91 -4.70 0.28
C ARG A 92 -15.49 -3.50 1.02
N ASN A 93 -16.20 -2.62 0.32
CA ASN A 93 -16.78 -1.42 0.91
C ASN A 93 -17.87 -1.73 1.95
N ALA A 94 -18.61 -2.82 1.78
CA ALA A 94 -19.57 -3.30 2.76
C ALA A 94 -18.89 -3.88 4.02
N ALA A 95 -17.74 -4.51 3.87
CA ALA A 95 -17.00 -5.12 4.96
C ALA A 95 -16.17 -4.09 5.79
N LEU A 96 -15.70 -3.02 5.17
CA LEU A 96 -14.88 -2.00 5.84
C LEU A 96 -15.74 -1.04 6.67
N ASN A 97 -15.79 -1.25 7.97
CA ASN A 97 -16.46 -0.35 8.91
C ASN A 97 -15.65 0.93 9.19
N ASN A 98 -14.32 0.83 9.18
CA ASN A 98 -13.41 1.94 9.37
C ASN A 98 -12.47 2.06 8.17
N THR A 99 -12.53 3.17 7.45
CA THR A 99 -11.72 3.44 6.26
C THR A 99 -10.23 3.55 6.56
N ALA A 100 -9.87 3.93 7.78
CA ALA A 100 -8.48 4.11 8.18
C ALA A 100 -7.72 2.78 8.43
N THR A 101 -8.40 1.63 8.40
CA THR A 101 -7.76 0.33 8.70
C THR A 101 -7.09 -0.33 7.50
N MET A 102 -7.35 0.16 6.28
CA MET A 102 -6.78 -0.41 5.06
C MET A 102 -6.07 0.68 4.25
N GLY A 103 -4.81 0.40 3.90
CA GLY A 103 -3.97 1.27 3.08
C GLY A 103 -3.99 0.86 1.61
N ASN A 104 -4.70 1.62 0.79
CA ASN A 104 -4.77 1.41 -0.65
C ASN A 104 -3.42 1.77 -1.29
N PHE A 105 -2.74 0.83 -1.90
CA PHE A 105 -1.47 1.10 -2.59
C PHE A 105 -1.49 0.53 -4.03
N LEU A 106 -0.71 1.14 -4.92
CA LEU A 106 -0.52 0.68 -6.30
C LEU A 106 0.84 0.03 -6.48
N ASN A 107 1.88 0.66 -5.97
CA ASN A 107 3.26 0.21 -6.08
C ASN A 107 3.90 0.05 -4.70
N ASN A 108 4.95 -0.75 -4.66
CA ASN A 108 5.83 -0.93 -3.52
C ASN A 108 7.26 -1.24 -4.00
N HIS A 109 8.19 -1.42 -3.09
CA HIS A 109 9.59 -1.70 -3.39
C HIS A 109 9.89 -3.20 -3.65
N ASP A 110 8.91 -4.08 -3.47
CA ASP A 110 9.09 -5.54 -3.60
C ASP A 110 8.54 -6.11 -4.91
N ASP A 111 7.83 -5.28 -5.69
CA ASP A 111 7.24 -5.67 -6.97
C ASP A 111 7.67 -4.74 -8.11
N ASP A 112 7.48 -5.19 -9.34
CA ASP A 112 7.47 -4.28 -10.49
C ASP A 112 6.39 -3.22 -10.30
N THR A 113 6.66 -1.97 -10.66
CA THR A 113 5.61 -0.95 -10.67
C THR A 113 4.49 -1.31 -11.64
N LEU A 114 3.29 -0.78 -11.40
CA LEU A 114 2.13 -1.04 -12.27
C LEU A 114 2.42 -0.70 -13.74
N GLN A 115 3.12 0.40 -14.00
CA GLN A 115 3.52 0.78 -15.36
C GLN A 115 4.43 -0.27 -15.99
N GLU A 116 5.42 -0.75 -15.25
CA GLU A 116 6.34 -1.80 -15.72
C GLU A 116 5.59 -3.11 -16.01
N LEU A 117 4.66 -3.49 -15.14
CA LEU A 117 3.80 -4.65 -15.36
C LEU A 117 2.95 -4.54 -16.62
N LEU A 118 2.38 -3.36 -16.88
CA LEU A 118 1.55 -3.10 -18.06
C LEU A 118 2.40 -3.18 -19.36
N VAL A 119 3.60 -2.65 -19.34
CA VAL A 119 4.53 -2.77 -20.48
C VAL A 119 4.94 -4.23 -20.69
N LYS A 120 5.40 -4.92 -19.64
CA LYS A 120 5.90 -6.31 -19.74
C LYS A 120 4.82 -7.33 -20.09
N LYS A 121 3.65 -7.23 -19.45
CA LYS A 121 2.61 -8.27 -19.57
C LYS A 121 1.56 -7.97 -20.64
N SER A 122 1.27 -6.69 -20.88
CA SER A 122 0.22 -6.27 -21.81
C SER A 122 0.78 -5.70 -23.12
N GLY A 123 2.09 -5.54 -23.22
CA GLY A 123 2.75 -5.02 -24.41
C GLY A 123 2.43 -3.57 -24.73
N LEU A 124 2.01 -2.80 -23.74
CA LEU A 124 1.68 -1.39 -23.90
C LEU A 124 2.95 -0.55 -24.05
N SER A 125 2.83 0.58 -24.71
CA SER A 125 3.88 1.60 -24.68
C SER A 125 3.98 2.23 -23.29
N ALA A 126 5.11 2.86 -22.98
CA ALA A 126 5.30 3.56 -21.72
C ALA A 126 4.26 4.67 -21.49
N GLU A 127 3.85 5.36 -22.56
CA GLU A 127 2.83 6.41 -22.51
C GLU A 127 1.44 5.84 -22.18
N GLU A 128 1.05 4.74 -22.81
CA GLU A 128 -0.22 4.07 -22.51
C GLU A 128 -0.24 3.55 -21.06
N ALA A 129 0.84 2.92 -20.61
CA ALA A 129 1.00 2.44 -19.25
C ALA A 129 0.91 3.59 -18.23
N TYR A 130 1.54 4.73 -18.51
CA TYR A 130 1.46 5.94 -17.68
C TYR A 130 0.03 6.49 -17.61
N ASN A 131 -0.70 6.50 -18.73
CA ASN A 131 -2.09 6.94 -18.74
C ASN A 131 -2.99 6.01 -17.93
N LEU A 132 -2.80 4.70 -17.99
CA LEU A 132 -3.52 3.75 -17.15
C LEU A 132 -3.13 3.86 -15.67
N MET A 133 -1.87 4.18 -15.36
CA MET A 133 -1.47 4.47 -13.98
C MET A 133 -2.26 5.64 -13.39
N LYS A 134 -2.52 6.71 -14.16
CA LYS A 134 -3.36 7.83 -13.71
C LYS A 134 -4.80 7.40 -13.41
N VAL A 135 -5.34 6.45 -14.19
CA VAL A 135 -6.66 5.87 -13.94
C VAL A 135 -6.66 5.06 -12.64
N ALA A 136 -5.63 4.22 -12.43
CA ALA A 136 -5.46 3.48 -11.18
C ALA A 136 -5.28 4.40 -9.96
N ALA A 137 -4.51 5.48 -10.10
CA ALA A 137 -4.32 6.49 -9.04
C ALA A 137 -5.64 7.19 -8.69
N THR A 138 -6.49 7.48 -9.68
CA THR A 138 -7.84 8.00 -9.44
C THR A 138 -8.67 7.03 -8.60
N LEU A 139 -8.64 5.73 -8.93
CA LEU A 139 -9.30 4.70 -8.14
C LEU A 139 -8.73 4.65 -6.71
N GLN A 140 -7.41 4.69 -6.54
CA GLN A 140 -6.74 4.67 -5.25
C GLN A 140 -7.19 5.80 -4.31
N ILE A 141 -7.29 7.01 -4.85
CA ILE A 141 -7.64 8.20 -4.06
C ILE A 141 -9.14 8.26 -3.75
N THR A 142 -9.98 7.74 -4.64
CA THR A 142 -11.46 7.83 -4.51
C THR A 142 -12.08 6.61 -3.84
N ALA A 143 -11.40 5.46 -3.80
CA ALA A 143 -11.90 4.27 -3.14
C ALA A 143 -11.85 4.39 -1.61
N LYS A 144 -12.76 3.68 -0.94
CA LYS A 144 -12.78 3.55 0.53
C LYS A 144 -11.46 2.97 1.03
N GLY A 145 -10.84 3.62 2.02
CA GLY A 145 -9.51 3.30 2.53
C GLY A 145 -8.65 4.57 2.64
N GLN A 146 -7.41 4.43 3.06
CA GLN A 146 -6.43 5.52 3.05
C GLN A 146 -5.42 5.31 1.92
N PRO A 147 -5.19 6.27 1.04
CA PRO A 147 -4.20 6.13 -0.02
C PRO A 147 -2.79 6.08 0.57
N VAL A 148 -2.01 5.09 0.16
CA VAL A 148 -0.59 4.94 0.49
C VAL A 148 0.19 5.09 -0.81
N ILE A 149 0.85 6.21 -0.99
CA ILE A 149 1.58 6.55 -2.20
C ILE A 149 3.03 6.06 -2.05
N TYR A 150 3.47 5.21 -2.97
CA TYR A 150 4.88 4.86 -3.06
C TYR A 150 5.63 6.03 -3.71
N TYR A 151 6.81 6.37 -3.19
CA TYR A 151 7.57 7.51 -3.71
C TYR A 151 7.87 7.34 -5.21
N GLY A 152 7.66 8.39 -5.96
CA GLY A 152 7.77 8.39 -7.42
C GLY A 152 6.45 8.12 -8.16
N ASP A 153 5.42 7.56 -7.51
CA ASP A 153 4.11 7.37 -8.12
C ASP A 153 3.50 8.68 -8.60
N GLU A 154 3.69 9.76 -7.82
CA GLU A 154 3.21 11.10 -8.12
C GLU A 154 3.81 11.69 -9.41
N LEU A 155 4.96 11.19 -9.84
CA LEU A 155 5.62 11.57 -11.10
C LEU A 155 5.44 10.51 -12.20
N GLY A 156 4.83 9.37 -11.87
CA GLY A 156 4.72 8.22 -12.78
C GLY A 156 6.04 7.50 -12.99
N GLN A 157 6.92 7.50 -11.98
CA GLN A 157 8.23 6.86 -12.02
C GLN A 157 8.08 5.34 -12.09
N ALA A 158 8.39 4.74 -13.25
CA ALA A 158 8.31 3.30 -13.46
C ALA A 158 9.62 2.58 -13.09
N GLY A 159 9.53 1.30 -12.73
CA GLY A 159 10.72 0.49 -12.47
C GLY A 159 10.40 -0.97 -12.22
N ALA A 160 11.40 -1.81 -12.51
CA ALA A 160 11.35 -3.25 -12.35
C ALA A 160 12.01 -3.70 -11.03
N ASN A 161 11.53 -4.80 -10.48
CA ASN A 161 12.13 -5.47 -9.32
C ASN A 161 13.11 -6.57 -9.77
N ASP A 162 13.96 -6.27 -10.73
CA ASP A 162 14.93 -7.21 -11.32
C ASP A 162 16.25 -7.19 -10.54
N TRP A 163 16.47 -8.20 -9.71
CA TRP A 163 17.74 -8.35 -8.99
C TRP A 163 18.91 -8.59 -9.95
N PRO A 164 20.09 -7.94 -9.77
CA PRO A 164 20.44 -6.98 -8.69
C PRO A 164 20.14 -5.51 -9.03
N TYR A 165 19.52 -5.22 -10.15
CA TYR A 165 19.31 -3.86 -10.68
C TYR A 165 17.88 -3.39 -10.49
N GLN A 166 17.42 -3.34 -9.24
CA GLN A 166 16.04 -2.97 -8.87
C GLN A 166 15.75 -1.50 -9.16
N THR A 167 15.30 -1.20 -10.38
CA THR A 167 14.96 0.17 -10.80
C THR A 167 13.68 0.71 -10.15
N ASN A 168 12.87 -0.15 -9.54
CA ASN A 168 11.74 0.25 -8.70
C ASN A 168 12.14 0.90 -7.36
N ARG A 169 13.46 0.90 -7.02
CA ARG A 169 14.05 1.51 -5.80
C ARG A 169 15.04 2.62 -6.12
N ARG A 170 15.01 3.16 -7.33
CA ARG A 170 15.91 4.26 -7.73
C ARG A 170 15.56 5.55 -6.97
N ASP A 171 16.51 6.48 -6.92
CA ASP A 171 16.29 7.80 -6.35
C ASP A 171 15.11 8.51 -6.99
N PHE A 172 14.49 9.41 -6.22
CA PHE A 172 13.40 10.23 -6.71
C PHE A 172 13.91 11.18 -7.81
N ASP A 173 13.18 11.27 -8.89
CA ASP A 173 13.53 12.08 -10.06
C ASP A 173 12.99 13.51 -9.86
N TRP A 174 13.87 14.38 -9.32
CA TRP A 174 13.56 15.78 -8.96
C TRP A 174 13.37 16.70 -10.17
#